data_467541cf80c058ca9aa6fe52eb71d587
#
_entry.id   467541cf80c058ca9aa6fe52eb71d587
#
_cell.length_a   1.000
_cell.length_b   1.000
_cell.length_c   1.000
_cell.angle_alpha   90.00
_cell.angle_beta   90.00
_cell.angle_gamma   90.00
#
_symmetry.space_group_name_H-M   'P 1'
#
loop_
_entity.id
_entity.type
_entity.pdbx_description
1 polymer ?
#
loop_
_entity_poly.entity_id
_entity_poly.type
_entity_poly.pdbx_seq_one_letter_code
_entity_poly.pdbx_strand_id
1 'polypeptide(L)'
;MPDQPSGEKTEEPTSKRLSDAREKGQVPKSTDVVITVCTFFVMAMISMTLKTTVKNLVRFFDVVFYAIGQPTTSSLIDIINVSIPYLIAAIFPISAAAVLGVILGNVFQFGFIFSFESLVPNISKLSPISGLKKIFSVKTLVELLKSIIKLTVFGLLLYYIIEKSIGVLVTLPFATLFNGMSVVEPLLVDFIASFMACYVVIAVVDYIIQRKLLMKQLMMTKDEVKREMHETEGDPQIKGNRRRIQREMIFEDTGTATRKSTVLVTNPTHYAAAIYYERGKTPLPILRAKGTGFVALKMISIAREENIPVVENVPLAQALYRELNVLDVIPKELLEPVTEILRWVRTLPPRVA
;
A
#
# COMPACT_ATOMS: atom_id res chain seq x y z
N MET A 1 1.80 -10.83 31.51
CA MET A 1 1.86 -9.39 31.18
C MET A 1 2.83 -9.27 30.01
N PRO A 2 2.45 -8.74 28.86
CA PRO A 2 3.44 -8.54 27.80
C PRO A 2 4.41 -7.44 28.26
N ASP A 3 5.72 -7.72 28.13
CA ASP A 3 6.81 -6.81 28.41
C ASP A 3 6.55 -5.45 27.77
N GLN A 4 6.37 -4.42 28.58
CA GLN A 4 6.37 -3.05 28.07
C GLN A 4 7.81 -2.76 27.62
N PRO A 5 8.01 -2.41 26.35
CA PRO A 5 9.35 -2.06 25.87
C PRO A 5 9.88 -0.86 26.64
N SER A 6 10.95 -1.05 27.37
CA SER A 6 11.60 -0.07 28.25
C SER A 6 12.51 0.89 27.49
N GLY A 7 12.01 1.50 26.40
CA GLY A 7 12.78 2.46 25.60
C GLY A 7 11.94 3.63 25.12
N GLU A 8 12.55 4.80 24.95
CA GLU A 8 11.91 5.93 24.27
C GLU A 8 11.65 5.58 22.81
N LYS A 9 10.45 5.93 22.35
CA LYS A 9 10.02 5.70 20.95
C LYS A 9 10.65 6.79 20.07
N THR A 10 11.80 6.50 19.54
CA THR A 10 12.61 7.45 18.74
C THR A 10 12.71 7.07 17.26
N GLU A 11 12.40 5.82 16.92
CA GLU A 11 12.53 5.31 15.55
C GLU A 11 11.25 5.51 14.75
N GLU A 12 11.40 5.78 13.45
CA GLU A 12 10.25 5.87 12.53
C GLU A 12 9.57 4.51 12.36
N PRO A 13 8.24 4.49 12.15
CA PRO A 13 7.51 3.25 11.94
C PRO A 13 7.95 2.54 10.64
N THR A 14 8.13 1.22 10.73
CA THR A 14 8.44 0.37 9.59
C THR A 14 7.27 0.32 8.60
N SER A 15 7.52 -0.13 7.37
CA SER A 15 6.47 -0.33 6.36
C SER A 15 5.41 -1.34 6.82
N LYS A 16 5.79 -2.40 7.57
CA LYS A 16 4.86 -3.36 8.16
C LYS A 16 3.96 -2.69 9.19
N ARG A 17 4.55 -1.91 10.13
CA ARG A 17 3.79 -1.16 11.15
C ARG A 17 2.77 -0.20 10.53
N LEU A 18 3.14 0.46 9.42
CA LEU A 18 2.23 1.33 8.67
C LEU A 18 1.11 0.55 7.99
N SER A 19 1.40 -0.63 7.41
CA SER A 19 0.39 -1.51 6.82
C SER A 19 -0.58 -2.03 7.87
N ASP A 20 -0.07 -2.53 9.00
CA ASP A 20 -0.88 -3.05 10.11
C ASP A 20 -1.79 -1.94 10.70
N ALA A 21 -1.25 -0.72 10.84
CA ALA A 21 -2.04 0.42 11.28
C ALA A 21 -3.18 0.74 10.28
N ARG A 22 -2.89 0.67 8.98
CA ARG A 22 -3.89 0.89 7.93
C ARG A 22 -4.97 -0.19 7.92
N GLU A 23 -4.61 -1.45 8.10
CA GLU A 23 -5.56 -2.58 8.22
C GLU A 23 -6.49 -2.42 9.44
N LYS A 24 -5.97 -1.86 10.55
CA LYS A 24 -6.75 -1.51 11.74
C LYS A 24 -7.55 -0.21 11.60
N GLY A 25 -7.55 0.40 10.42
CA GLY A 25 -8.26 1.66 10.16
C GLY A 25 -7.61 2.90 10.78
N GLN A 26 -6.35 2.80 11.23
CA GLN A 26 -5.59 3.93 11.77
C GLN A 26 -4.90 4.67 10.63
N VAL A 27 -5.56 5.72 10.14
CA VAL A 27 -5.10 6.54 9.01
C VAL A 27 -5.10 8.02 9.37
N PRO A 28 -4.27 8.86 8.71
CA PRO A 28 -4.29 10.29 8.94
C PRO A 28 -5.61 10.86 8.40
N LYS A 29 -6.54 11.13 9.29
CA LYS A 29 -7.86 11.66 8.93
C LYS A 29 -7.98 13.12 9.38
N SER A 30 -8.09 14.02 8.39
CA SER A 30 -8.48 15.41 8.61
C SER A 30 -9.96 15.59 8.30
N THR A 31 -10.72 16.08 9.27
CA THR A 31 -12.12 16.44 9.07
C THR A 31 -12.25 17.67 8.20
N ASP A 32 -11.26 18.58 8.22
CA ASP A 32 -11.27 19.81 7.46
C ASP A 32 -11.17 19.55 5.95
N VAL A 33 -10.37 18.56 5.53
CA VAL A 33 -10.32 18.15 4.12
C VAL A 33 -11.68 17.62 3.65
N VAL A 34 -12.34 16.78 4.46
CA VAL A 34 -13.66 16.24 4.12
C VAL A 34 -14.69 17.37 3.98
N ILE A 35 -14.69 18.32 4.95
CA ILE A 35 -15.59 19.47 4.93
C ILE A 35 -15.30 20.35 3.70
N THR A 36 -14.03 20.62 3.39
CA THR A 36 -13.64 21.41 2.22
C THR A 36 -14.18 20.81 0.93
N VAL A 37 -13.94 19.51 0.71
CA VAL A 37 -14.40 18.81 -0.50
C VAL A 37 -15.93 18.77 -0.55
N CYS A 38 -16.59 18.45 0.56
CA CYS A 38 -18.04 18.43 0.66
C CYS A 38 -18.64 19.81 0.33
N THR A 39 -18.12 20.89 0.95
CA THR A 39 -18.58 22.25 0.71
C THR A 39 -18.38 22.67 -0.73
N PHE A 40 -17.26 22.30 -1.36
CA PHE A 40 -17.01 22.57 -2.77
C PHE A 40 -18.09 21.94 -3.66
N PHE A 41 -18.39 20.65 -3.48
CA PHE A 41 -19.43 19.96 -4.26
C PHE A 41 -20.81 20.54 -4.03
N VAL A 42 -21.16 20.87 -2.78
CA VAL A 42 -22.44 21.49 -2.43
C VAL A 42 -22.57 22.87 -3.08
N MET A 43 -21.55 23.72 -2.98
CA MET A 43 -21.56 25.06 -3.56
C MET A 43 -21.61 25.01 -5.09
N ALA A 44 -20.87 24.11 -5.72
CA ALA A 44 -20.94 23.90 -7.16
C ALA A 44 -22.36 23.48 -7.57
N MET A 45 -23.00 22.55 -6.84
CA MET A 45 -24.36 22.10 -7.13
C MET A 45 -25.38 23.23 -6.92
N ILE A 46 -25.29 24.01 -5.86
CA ILE A 46 -26.14 25.19 -5.63
C ILE A 46 -26.01 26.15 -6.81
N SER A 47 -24.79 26.49 -7.23
CA SER A 47 -24.57 27.40 -8.35
C SER A 47 -25.19 26.88 -9.65
N MET A 48 -25.13 25.58 -9.92
CA MET A 48 -25.72 24.94 -11.10
C MET A 48 -27.25 24.90 -11.03
N THR A 49 -27.84 24.71 -9.87
CA THR A 49 -29.29 24.54 -9.71
C THR A 49 -30.03 25.82 -9.35
N LEU A 50 -29.33 26.88 -8.94
CA LEU A 50 -29.93 28.10 -8.41
C LEU A 50 -30.98 28.69 -9.33
N LYS A 51 -30.66 28.90 -10.62
CA LYS A 51 -31.61 29.48 -11.60
C LYS A 51 -32.88 28.65 -11.76
N THR A 52 -32.73 27.33 -11.78
CA THR A 52 -33.88 26.40 -11.88
C THR A 52 -34.70 26.42 -10.61
N THR A 53 -34.05 26.43 -9.44
CA THR A 53 -34.72 26.50 -8.15
C THR A 53 -35.52 27.79 -7.98
N VAL A 54 -34.94 28.95 -8.32
CA VAL A 54 -35.64 30.23 -8.29
C VAL A 54 -36.85 30.23 -9.25
N LYS A 55 -36.68 29.73 -10.48
CA LYS A 55 -37.79 29.60 -11.43
C LYS A 55 -38.92 28.72 -10.93
N ASN A 56 -38.57 27.59 -10.29
CA ASN A 56 -39.55 26.69 -9.72
C ASN A 56 -40.27 27.32 -8.51
N LEU A 57 -39.54 28.10 -7.71
CA LEU A 57 -40.12 28.84 -6.59
C LEU A 57 -41.13 29.89 -7.06
N VAL A 58 -40.81 30.64 -8.10
CA VAL A 58 -41.76 31.62 -8.69
C VAL A 58 -43.02 30.92 -9.18
N ARG A 59 -42.87 29.81 -9.93
CA ARG A 59 -44.02 29.02 -10.40
C ARG A 59 -44.85 28.45 -9.24
N PHE A 60 -44.22 28.02 -8.16
CA PHE A 60 -44.93 27.59 -6.97
C PHE A 60 -45.79 28.72 -6.40
N PHE A 61 -45.25 29.92 -6.27
CA PHE A 61 -46.03 31.08 -5.81
C PHE A 61 -47.17 31.43 -6.75
N ASP A 62 -46.97 31.36 -8.07
CA ASP A 62 -48.05 31.59 -9.05
C ASP A 62 -49.22 30.62 -8.82
N VAL A 63 -48.95 29.34 -8.61
CA VAL A 63 -49.97 28.33 -8.30
C VAL A 63 -50.67 28.61 -6.97
N VAL A 64 -49.91 28.98 -5.94
CA VAL A 64 -50.48 29.34 -4.64
C VAL A 64 -51.39 30.57 -4.73
N PHE A 65 -50.95 31.64 -5.40
CA PHE A 65 -51.76 32.84 -5.59
C PHE A 65 -53.04 32.59 -6.42
N TYR A 66 -52.94 31.74 -7.45
CA TYR A 66 -54.13 31.31 -8.21
C TYR A 66 -55.10 30.52 -7.34
N ALA A 67 -54.62 29.61 -6.50
CA ALA A 67 -55.46 28.84 -5.58
C ALA A 67 -56.14 29.68 -4.51
N ILE A 68 -55.53 30.76 -4.03
CA ILE A 68 -56.14 31.71 -3.10
C ILE A 68 -57.33 32.43 -3.78
N GLY A 69 -57.21 32.76 -5.08
CA GLY A 69 -58.30 33.39 -5.83
C GLY A 69 -59.48 32.44 -6.14
N GLN A 70 -59.27 31.11 -6.15
CA GLN A 70 -60.29 30.12 -6.41
C GLN A 70 -60.11 28.90 -5.48
N PRO A 71 -60.52 29.01 -4.22
CA PRO A 71 -60.29 27.95 -3.22
C PRO A 71 -61.21 26.75 -3.45
N THR A 72 -60.64 25.72 -4.09
CA THR A 72 -61.34 24.46 -4.36
C THR A 72 -60.42 23.28 -3.89
N THR A 73 -61.02 22.10 -3.70
CA THR A 73 -60.26 20.90 -3.35
C THR A 73 -59.25 20.57 -4.44
N SER A 74 -59.56 20.82 -5.72
CA SER A 74 -58.64 20.64 -6.83
C SER A 74 -57.42 21.57 -6.73
N SER A 75 -57.62 22.84 -6.33
CA SER A 75 -56.53 23.78 -6.14
C SER A 75 -55.52 23.37 -5.05
N LEU A 76 -56.00 22.72 -3.98
CA LEU A 76 -55.13 22.13 -2.94
C LEU A 76 -54.29 20.95 -3.51
N ILE A 77 -54.93 20.10 -4.32
CA ILE A 77 -54.23 18.98 -4.98
C ILE A 77 -53.16 19.48 -5.92
N ASP A 78 -53.46 20.56 -6.70
CA ASP A 78 -52.51 21.18 -7.62
C ASP A 78 -51.29 21.77 -6.88
N ILE A 79 -51.50 22.43 -5.74
CA ILE A 79 -50.41 22.92 -4.89
C ILE A 79 -49.49 21.76 -4.46
N ILE A 80 -50.06 20.63 -3.97
CA ILE A 80 -49.30 19.47 -3.53
C ILE A 80 -48.52 18.86 -4.68
N ASN A 81 -49.17 18.64 -5.83
CA ASN A 81 -48.57 18.05 -7.01
C ASN A 81 -47.39 18.88 -7.58
N VAL A 82 -47.43 20.20 -7.42
CA VAL A 82 -46.34 21.10 -7.83
C VAL A 82 -45.25 21.19 -6.78
N SER A 83 -45.63 21.24 -5.50
CA SER A 83 -44.68 21.45 -4.36
C SER A 83 -43.71 20.28 -4.22
N ILE A 84 -44.21 19.01 -4.25
CA ILE A 84 -43.38 17.83 -3.98
C ILE A 84 -42.25 17.68 -5.01
N PRO A 85 -42.51 17.71 -6.34
CA PRO A 85 -41.45 17.65 -7.34
C PRO A 85 -40.41 18.79 -7.22
N TYR A 86 -40.88 20.01 -6.89
CA TYR A 86 -39.99 21.16 -6.75
C TYR A 86 -39.09 21.06 -5.50
N LEU A 87 -39.60 20.55 -4.38
CA LEU A 87 -38.82 20.27 -3.19
C LEU A 87 -37.78 19.20 -3.45
N ILE A 88 -38.18 18.11 -4.12
CA ILE A 88 -37.25 17.02 -4.49
C ILE A 88 -36.17 17.57 -5.44
N ALA A 89 -36.54 18.33 -6.44
CA ALA A 89 -35.60 18.91 -7.40
C ALA A 89 -34.63 19.93 -6.77
N ALA A 90 -35.00 20.60 -5.69
CA ALA A 90 -34.13 21.49 -4.94
C ALA A 90 -33.21 20.75 -3.96
N ILE A 91 -33.75 19.81 -3.21
CA ILE A 91 -33.02 19.17 -2.09
C ILE A 91 -32.15 18.00 -2.56
N PHE A 92 -32.67 17.15 -3.45
CA PHE A 92 -31.98 15.91 -3.86
C PHE A 92 -30.59 16.13 -4.48
N PRO A 93 -30.40 17.07 -5.44
CA PRO A 93 -29.09 17.29 -6.04
C PRO A 93 -28.04 17.77 -5.01
N ILE A 94 -28.47 18.65 -4.10
CA ILE A 94 -27.61 19.20 -3.04
C ILE A 94 -27.20 18.09 -2.05
N SER A 95 -28.17 17.27 -1.64
CA SER A 95 -27.91 16.14 -0.75
C SER A 95 -27.00 15.10 -1.40
N ALA A 96 -27.22 14.78 -2.68
CA ALA A 96 -26.37 13.89 -3.44
C ALA A 96 -24.94 14.43 -3.57
N ALA A 97 -24.78 15.73 -3.84
CA ALA A 97 -23.49 16.39 -3.88
C ALA A 97 -22.76 16.35 -2.53
N ALA A 98 -23.48 16.53 -1.42
CA ALA A 98 -22.92 16.42 -0.08
C ALA A 98 -22.41 15.01 0.21
N VAL A 99 -23.20 13.98 -0.10
CA VAL A 99 -22.80 12.58 0.07
C VAL A 99 -21.57 12.25 -0.78
N LEU A 100 -21.58 12.62 -2.05
CA LEU A 100 -20.44 12.43 -2.95
C LEU A 100 -19.20 13.18 -2.44
N GLY A 101 -19.35 14.41 -1.99
CA GLY A 101 -18.26 15.20 -1.42
C GLY A 101 -17.63 14.58 -0.19
N VAL A 102 -18.44 14.01 0.72
CA VAL A 102 -17.94 13.29 1.90
C VAL A 102 -17.19 12.01 1.49
N ILE A 103 -17.74 11.24 0.56
CA ILE A 103 -17.08 10.00 0.07
C ILE A 103 -15.74 10.37 -0.57
N LEU A 104 -15.73 11.29 -1.52
CA LEU A 104 -14.53 11.71 -2.21
C LEU A 104 -13.49 12.33 -1.26
N GLY A 105 -13.91 13.16 -0.32
CA GLY A 105 -13.03 13.77 0.67
C GLY A 105 -12.32 12.75 1.56
N ASN A 106 -12.96 11.62 1.89
CA ASN A 106 -12.31 10.52 2.59
C ASN A 106 -11.39 9.71 1.65
N VAL A 107 -11.87 9.36 0.45
CA VAL A 107 -11.11 8.56 -0.52
C VAL A 107 -9.83 9.27 -0.95
N PHE A 108 -9.85 10.60 -1.14
CA PHE A 108 -8.64 11.39 -1.47
C PHE A 108 -7.58 11.37 -0.36
N GLN A 109 -7.97 11.24 0.91
CA GLN A 109 -7.02 11.26 2.02
C GLN A 109 -6.27 9.94 2.20
N PHE A 110 -6.97 8.81 2.12
CA PHE A 110 -6.39 7.50 2.49
C PHE A 110 -6.82 6.35 1.57
N GLY A 111 -7.57 6.63 0.48
CA GLY A 111 -8.08 5.62 -0.45
C GLY A 111 -9.20 4.78 0.14
N PHE A 112 -9.49 3.67 -0.52
CA PHE A 112 -10.45 2.70 0.00
C PHE A 112 -9.81 1.83 1.10
N ILE A 113 -10.45 1.77 2.26
CA ILE A 113 -10.04 0.95 3.40
C ILE A 113 -11.25 0.18 3.90
N PHE A 114 -11.10 -1.14 3.99
CA PHE A 114 -12.07 -2.02 4.64
C PHE A 114 -11.42 -2.58 5.91
N SER A 115 -11.86 -2.11 7.07
CA SER A 115 -11.39 -2.58 8.37
C SER A 115 -12.55 -3.16 9.16
N PHE A 116 -12.62 -4.48 9.23
CA PHE A 116 -13.62 -5.18 10.03
C PHE A 116 -13.31 -5.12 11.53
N GLU A 117 -12.02 -4.96 11.90
CA GLU A 117 -11.60 -4.89 13.30
C GLU A 117 -12.18 -3.65 14.02
N SER A 118 -12.39 -2.56 13.28
CA SER A 118 -13.01 -1.34 13.84
C SER A 118 -14.49 -1.49 14.17
N LEU A 119 -15.18 -2.50 13.63
CA LEU A 119 -16.60 -2.78 13.88
C LEU A 119 -16.84 -3.62 15.15
N VAL A 120 -15.80 -4.27 15.68
CA VAL A 120 -15.92 -5.06 16.91
C VAL A 120 -16.14 -4.12 18.11
N PRO A 121 -17.25 -4.26 18.83
CA PRO A 121 -17.54 -3.41 19.97
C PRO A 121 -16.49 -3.61 21.08
N ASN A 122 -15.81 -2.55 21.43
CA ASN A 122 -14.80 -2.57 22.50
C ASN A 122 -15.38 -1.94 23.76
N ILE A 123 -15.76 -2.79 24.71
CA ILE A 123 -16.40 -2.40 25.98
C ILE A 123 -15.51 -1.47 26.80
N SER A 124 -14.17 -1.56 26.67
CA SER A 124 -13.25 -0.67 27.38
C SER A 124 -13.39 0.81 26.97
N LYS A 125 -13.95 1.09 25.80
CA LYS A 125 -14.22 2.47 25.32
C LYS A 125 -15.44 3.12 25.99
N LEU A 126 -16.27 2.34 26.69
CA LEU A 126 -17.48 2.82 27.38
C LEU A 126 -17.21 3.32 28.81
N SER A 127 -15.98 3.22 29.31
CA SER A 127 -15.64 3.71 30.65
C SER A 127 -15.74 5.24 30.73
N PRO A 128 -16.55 5.81 31.67
CA PRO A 128 -16.69 7.26 31.83
C PRO A 128 -15.37 7.95 32.19
N ILE A 129 -14.50 7.27 32.95
CA ILE A 129 -13.20 7.80 33.37
C ILE A 129 -12.28 7.97 32.16
N SER A 130 -12.29 7.00 31.21
CA SER A 130 -11.52 7.10 29.97
C SER A 130 -12.04 8.23 29.06
N GLY A 131 -13.36 8.49 29.10
CA GLY A 131 -14.01 9.61 28.42
C GLY A 131 -13.54 10.95 28.94
N LEU A 132 -13.54 11.16 30.25
CA LEU A 132 -13.03 12.38 30.89
C LEU A 132 -11.56 12.62 30.59
N LYS A 133 -10.71 11.60 30.71
CA LYS A 133 -9.28 11.70 30.35
C LYS A 133 -9.05 12.09 28.89
N LYS A 134 -9.93 11.67 27.99
CA LYS A 134 -9.88 12.01 26.56
C LYS A 134 -10.24 13.49 26.33
N ILE A 135 -11.22 14.02 27.07
CA ILE A 135 -11.62 15.44 26.98
C ILE A 135 -10.44 16.36 27.38
N PHE A 136 -9.72 16.01 28.42
CA PHE A 136 -8.55 16.78 28.89
C PHE A 136 -7.22 16.31 28.27
N SER A 137 -7.26 15.70 27.08
CA SER A 137 -6.07 15.27 26.39
C SER A 137 -5.40 16.42 25.63
N VAL A 138 -4.07 16.33 25.43
CA VAL A 138 -3.31 17.26 24.58
C VAL A 138 -3.91 17.36 23.17
N LYS A 139 -4.44 16.24 22.67
CA LYS A 139 -5.10 16.20 21.36
C LYS A 139 -6.32 17.12 21.32
N THR A 140 -7.18 17.07 22.35
CA THR A 140 -8.37 17.93 22.41
C THR A 140 -8.01 19.40 22.56
N LEU A 141 -6.94 19.71 23.33
CA LEU A 141 -6.43 21.07 23.44
C LEU A 141 -5.93 21.63 22.10
N VAL A 142 -5.22 20.82 21.33
CA VAL A 142 -4.77 21.19 19.96
C VAL A 142 -5.98 21.42 19.03
N GLU A 143 -7.01 20.57 19.11
CA GLU A 143 -8.24 20.73 18.32
C GLU A 143 -9.00 22.02 18.71
N LEU A 144 -9.06 22.34 20.00
CA LEU A 144 -9.63 23.60 20.49
C LEU A 144 -8.88 24.82 19.95
N LEU A 145 -7.54 24.80 20.04
CA LEU A 145 -6.71 25.88 19.54
C LEU A 145 -6.89 26.11 18.02
N LYS A 146 -6.93 25.03 17.26
CA LYS A 146 -7.24 25.08 15.82
C LYS A 146 -8.62 25.68 15.56
N SER A 147 -9.62 25.34 16.34
CA SER A 147 -10.97 25.87 16.21
C SER A 147 -11.02 27.37 16.49
N ILE A 148 -10.30 27.86 17.50
CA ILE A 148 -10.18 29.30 17.78
C ILE A 148 -9.50 30.02 16.61
N ILE A 149 -8.39 29.49 16.09
CA ILE A 149 -7.70 30.07 14.93
C ILE A 149 -8.63 30.15 13.72
N LYS A 150 -9.38 29.09 13.41
CA LYS A 150 -10.36 29.09 12.32
C LYS A 150 -11.43 30.15 12.51
N LEU A 151 -12.02 30.22 13.69
CA LEU A 151 -13.05 31.22 14.01
C LEU A 151 -12.51 32.63 13.82
N THR A 152 -11.29 32.91 14.28
CA THR A 152 -10.64 34.21 14.10
C THR A 152 -10.39 34.52 12.62
N VAL A 153 -9.84 33.58 11.85
CA VAL A 153 -9.57 33.78 10.42
C VAL A 153 -10.86 34.03 9.64
N PHE A 154 -11.89 33.23 9.88
CA PHE A 154 -13.19 33.44 9.20
C PHE A 154 -13.91 34.70 9.67
N GLY A 155 -13.78 35.09 10.93
CA GLY A 155 -14.29 36.35 11.45
C GLY A 155 -13.64 37.57 10.78
N LEU A 156 -12.33 37.53 10.61
CA LEU A 156 -11.59 38.60 9.92
C LEU A 156 -11.91 38.62 8.42
N LEU A 157 -12.07 37.46 7.77
CA LEU A 157 -12.48 37.37 6.38
C LEU A 157 -13.88 37.95 6.16
N LEU A 158 -14.82 37.59 7.02
CA LEU A 158 -16.18 38.10 6.97
C LEU A 158 -16.21 39.62 7.19
N TYR A 159 -15.47 40.11 8.17
CA TYR A 159 -15.32 41.56 8.44
C TYR A 159 -14.82 42.30 7.18
N TYR A 160 -13.75 41.80 6.58
CA TYR A 160 -13.16 42.39 5.36
C TYR A 160 -14.14 42.41 4.19
N ILE A 161 -14.90 41.32 3.98
CA ILE A 161 -15.89 41.26 2.89
C ILE A 161 -17.06 42.23 3.13
N ILE A 162 -17.56 42.31 4.38
CA ILE A 162 -18.61 43.23 4.74
C ILE A 162 -18.14 44.68 4.53
N GLU A 163 -16.96 45.05 5.02
CA GLU A 163 -16.38 46.38 4.87
C GLU A 163 -16.26 46.77 3.39
N LYS A 164 -15.75 45.85 2.56
CA LYS A 164 -15.65 46.07 1.10
C LYS A 164 -17.01 46.22 0.42
N SER A 165 -18.04 45.55 0.90
CA SER A 165 -19.35 45.43 0.23
C SER A 165 -20.40 46.39 0.81
N ILE A 166 -20.15 47.04 1.95
CA ILE A 166 -21.17 47.80 2.70
C ILE A 166 -21.75 48.96 1.86
N GLY A 167 -20.91 49.63 1.06
CA GLY A 167 -21.37 50.69 0.19
C GLY A 167 -22.40 50.27 -0.85
N VAL A 168 -22.24 49.05 -1.37
CA VAL A 168 -23.16 48.45 -2.34
C VAL A 168 -24.39 47.89 -1.64
N LEU A 169 -24.23 47.27 -0.47
CA LEU A 169 -25.33 46.69 0.31
C LEU A 169 -26.32 47.75 0.78
N VAL A 170 -25.84 48.94 1.14
CA VAL A 170 -26.70 50.08 1.56
C VAL A 170 -27.57 50.59 0.41
N THR A 171 -27.19 50.42 -0.84
CA THR A 171 -27.99 50.84 -2.02
C THR A 171 -29.07 49.83 -2.42
N LEU A 172 -29.01 48.58 -1.94
CA LEU A 172 -29.95 47.50 -2.29
C LEU A 172 -31.43 47.83 -2.02
N PRO A 173 -31.83 48.47 -0.89
CA PRO A 173 -33.22 48.80 -0.63
C PRO A 173 -33.84 49.76 -1.66
N PHE A 174 -33.02 50.52 -2.37
CA PHE A 174 -33.45 51.47 -3.41
C PHE A 174 -33.39 50.85 -4.82
N ALA A 175 -32.90 49.65 -4.98
CA ALA A 175 -32.81 48.96 -6.25
C ALA A 175 -34.11 48.20 -6.57
N THR A 176 -34.42 48.05 -7.85
CA THR A 176 -35.45 47.09 -8.26
C THR A 176 -34.97 45.65 -7.96
N LEU A 177 -35.92 44.72 -7.80
CA LEU A 177 -35.60 43.31 -7.49
C LEU A 177 -34.55 42.71 -8.46
N PHE A 178 -34.70 43.03 -9.74
CA PHE A 178 -33.79 42.56 -10.78
C PHE A 178 -32.37 43.15 -10.65
N ASN A 179 -32.28 44.48 -10.43
CA ASN A 179 -31.01 45.15 -10.21
C ASN A 179 -30.36 44.71 -8.88
N GLY A 180 -31.15 44.45 -7.84
CA GLY A 180 -30.66 43.94 -6.58
C GLY A 180 -30.01 42.55 -6.73
N MET A 181 -30.62 41.66 -7.48
CA MET A 181 -30.06 40.33 -7.76
C MET A 181 -28.73 40.39 -8.54
N SER A 182 -28.61 41.27 -9.53
CA SER A 182 -27.37 41.41 -10.30
C SER A 182 -26.19 41.94 -9.47
N VAL A 183 -26.47 42.59 -8.35
CA VAL A 183 -25.48 43.08 -7.39
C VAL A 183 -25.12 42.01 -6.34
N VAL A 184 -26.12 41.29 -5.84
CA VAL A 184 -25.90 40.26 -4.79
C VAL A 184 -25.19 39.04 -5.33
N GLU A 185 -25.48 38.60 -6.57
CA GLU A 185 -24.87 37.38 -7.16
C GLU A 185 -23.33 37.46 -7.18
N PRO A 186 -22.68 38.52 -7.71
CA PRO A 186 -21.21 38.63 -7.68
C PRO A 186 -20.62 38.64 -6.24
N LEU A 187 -21.31 39.32 -5.30
CA LEU A 187 -20.87 39.39 -3.91
C LEU A 187 -20.90 38.02 -3.25
N LEU A 188 -21.93 37.24 -3.52
CA LEU A 188 -22.00 35.85 -3.01
C LEU A 188 -20.92 34.97 -3.62
N VAL A 189 -20.63 35.09 -4.92
CA VAL A 189 -19.57 34.35 -5.59
C VAL A 189 -18.21 34.72 -5.00
N ASP A 190 -17.92 36.02 -4.82
CA ASP A 190 -16.67 36.50 -4.21
C ASP A 190 -16.52 36.01 -2.77
N PHE A 191 -17.61 36.02 -1.98
CA PHE A 191 -17.63 35.50 -0.63
C PHE A 191 -17.31 34.02 -0.60
N ILE A 192 -18.03 33.21 -1.39
CA ILE A 192 -17.85 31.78 -1.48
C ILE A 192 -16.42 31.43 -1.94
N ALA A 193 -15.91 32.08 -2.98
CA ALA A 193 -14.56 31.85 -3.49
C ALA A 193 -13.49 32.18 -2.46
N SER A 194 -13.60 33.31 -1.77
CA SER A 194 -12.66 33.72 -0.72
C SER A 194 -12.69 32.79 0.48
N PHE A 195 -13.90 32.39 0.90
CA PHE A 195 -14.09 31.42 1.99
C PHE A 195 -13.48 30.05 1.64
N MET A 196 -13.74 29.55 0.43
CA MET A 196 -13.20 28.28 -0.05
C MET A 196 -11.68 28.30 -0.16
N ALA A 197 -11.10 29.38 -0.70
CA ALA A 197 -9.65 29.52 -0.78
C ALA A 197 -8.99 29.47 0.59
N CYS A 198 -9.56 30.18 1.56
CA CYS A 198 -9.09 30.15 2.95
C CYS A 198 -9.24 28.76 3.59
N TYR A 199 -10.39 28.10 3.34
CA TYR A 199 -10.66 26.78 3.90
C TYR A 199 -9.73 25.70 3.34
N VAL A 200 -9.36 25.77 2.04
CA VAL A 200 -8.39 24.87 1.42
C VAL A 200 -7.03 24.97 2.13
N VAL A 201 -6.54 26.18 2.41
CA VAL A 201 -5.28 26.39 3.13
C VAL A 201 -5.33 25.75 4.52
N ILE A 202 -6.42 26.00 5.25
CA ILE A 202 -6.64 25.41 6.59
C ILE A 202 -6.66 23.88 6.52
N ALA A 203 -7.36 23.30 5.55
CA ALA A 203 -7.48 21.85 5.36
C ALA A 203 -6.13 21.20 5.07
N VAL A 204 -5.28 21.82 4.24
CA VAL A 204 -3.93 21.31 3.95
C VAL A 204 -3.07 21.33 5.22
N VAL A 205 -3.09 22.42 5.97
CA VAL A 205 -2.34 22.55 7.22
C VAL A 205 -2.82 21.51 8.24
N ASP A 206 -4.15 21.35 8.40
CA ASP A 206 -4.71 20.34 9.31
C ASP A 206 -4.30 18.91 8.90
N TYR A 207 -4.35 18.57 7.62
CA TYR A 207 -3.92 17.26 7.14
C TYR A 207 -2.45 16.97 7.47
N ILE A 208 -1.56 17.94 7.29
CA ILE A 208 -0.14 17.80 7.63
C ILE A 208 0.03 17.56 9.14
N ILE A 209 -0.72 18.29 9.97
CA ILE A 209 -0.69 18.11 11.42
C ILE A 209 -1.19 16.71 11.80
N GLN A 210 -2.34 16.27 11.26
CA GLN A 210 -2.90 14.94 11.55
C GLN A 210 -1.94 13.82 11.11
N ARG A 211 -1.30 13.96 9.95
CA ARG A 211 -0.29 13.01 9.48
C ARG A 211 0.90 12.93 10.44
N LYS A 212 1.43 14.07 10.87
CA LYS A 212 2.55 14.11 11.85
C LYS A 212 2.16 13.49 13.20
N LEU A 213 0.94 13.77 13.68
CA LEU A 213 0.43 13.19 14.91
C LEU A 213 0.31 11.67 14.82
N LEU A 214 -0.20 11.13 13.70
CA LEU A 214 -0.27 9.70 13.48
C LEU A 214 1.12 9.07 13.43
N MET A 215 2.05 9.66 12.68
CA MET A 215 3.43 9.16 12.61
C MET A 215 4.06 9.12 14.01
N LYS A 216 3.87 10.17 14.82
CA LYS A 216 4.35 10.19 16.21
C LYS A 216 3.72 9.11 17.09
N GLN A 217 2.44 8.79 16.88
CA GLN A 217 1.77 7.70 17.61
C GLN A 217 2.28 6.31 17.22
N LEU A 218 2.74 6.14 15.97
CA LEU A 218 3.24 4.89 15.43
C LEU A 218 4.76 4.70 15.63
N MET A 219 5.47 5.69 16.18
CA MET A 219 6.91 5.60 16.48
C MET A 219 7.22 4.38 17.33
N MET A 220 8.39 3.81 17.09
CA MET A 220 8.86 2.54 17.65
C MET A 220 10.11 2.74 18.50
N THR A 221 10.35 1.80 19.40
CA THR A 221 11.65 1.67 20.06
C THR A 221 12.63 0.92 19.15
N LYS A 222 13.94 1.06 19.37
CA LYS A 222 14.97 0.32 18.62
C LYS A 222 14.78 -1.19 18.70
N ASP A 223 14.32 -1.68 19.86
CA ASP A 223 14.10 -3.10 20.07
C ASP A 223 12.85 -3.61 19.30
N GLU A 224 11.79 -2.78 19.24
CA GLU A 224 10.61 -3.09 18.42
C GLU A 224 10.98 -3.19 16.94
N VAL A 225 11.76 -2.23 16.40
CA VAL A 225 12.21 -2.26 15.00
C VAL A 225 13.05 -3.51 14.72
N LYS A 226 14.02 -3.83 15.61
CA LYS A 226 14.86 -5.02 15.46
C LYS A 226 14.05 -6.31 15.49
N ARG A 227 13.06 -6.42 16.38
CA ARG A 227 12.17 -7.58 16.49
C ARG A 227 11.32 -7.73 15.22
N GLU A 228 10.75 -6.65 14.73
CA GLU A 228 9.93 -6.65 13.51
C GLU A 228 10.74 -6.99 12.26
N MET A 229 12.01 -6.53 12.17
CA MET A 229 12.94 -6.95 11.10
C MET A 229 13.21 -8.46 11.16
N HIS A 230 13.46 -9.00 12.35
CA HIS A 230 13.64 -10.45 12.51
C HIS A 230 12.40 -11.25 12.12
N GLU A 231 11.21 -10.76 12.42
CA GLU A 231 9.95 -11.40 12.03
C GLU A 231 9.70 -11.37 10.51
N THR A 232 10.09 -10.27 9.86
CA THR A 232 9.79 -10.06 8.43
C THR A 232 10.84 -10.68 7.52
N GLU A 233 12.13 -10.52 7.83
CA GLU A 233 13.25 -10.98 7.00
C GLU A 233 13.84 -12.33 7.47
N GLY A 234 13.45 -12.77 8.67
CA GLY A 234 14.03 -13.90 9.36
C GLY A 234 15.38 -13.55 10.00
N ASP A 235 15.83 -14.43 10.91
CA ASP A 235 17.11 -14.26 11.57
C ASP A 235 18.26 -14.46 10.56
N PRO A 236 19.15 -13.45 10.37
CA PRO A 236 20.31 -13.57 9.48
C PRO A 236 21.19 -14.79 9.79
N GLN A 237 21.27 -15.19 11.08
CA GLN A 237 22.03 -16.37 11.50
C GLN A 237 21.37 -17.67 11.00
N ILE A 238 20.03 -17.76 11.07
CA ILE A 238 19.28 -18.92 10.56
C ILE A 238 19.44 -19.01 9.04
N LYS A 239 19.37 -17.88 8.33
CA LYS A 239 19.57 -17.84 6.88
C LYS A 239 21.01 -18.23 6.49
N GLY A 240 22.00 -17.77 7.26
CA GLY A 240 23.40 -18.18 7.12
C GLY A 240 23.60 -19.66 7.35
N ASN A 241 23.05 -20.21 8.44
CA ASN A 241 23.13 -21.63 8.78
C ASN A 241 22.44 -22.50 7.72
N ARG A 242 21.25 -22.11 7.25
CA ARG A 242 20.58 -22.84 6.15
C ARG A 242 21.43 -22.91 4.89
N ARG A 243 22.06 -21.79 4.50
CA ARG A 243 22.98 -21.77 3.34
C ARG A 243 24.22 -22.65 3.57
N ARG A 244 24.76 -22.68 4.81
CA ARG A 244 25.89 -23.56 5.16
C ARG A 244 25.50 -25.00 5.06
N ILE A 245 24.42 -25.43 5.70
CA ILE A 245 23.91 -26.80 5.67
C ILE A 245 23.59 -27.23 4.22
N GLN A 246 22.98 -26.38 3.43
CA GLN A 246 22.71 -26.67 2.03
C GLN A 246 24.00 -26.93 1.23
N ARG A 247 25.05 -26.14 1.46
CA ARG A 247 26.34 -26.36 0.83
C ARG A 247 26.97 -27.67 1.30
N GLU A 248 26.96 -27.95 2.61
CA GLU A 248 27.48 -29.20 3.21
C GLU A 248 26.79 -30.43 2.60
N MET A 249 25.45 -30.42 2.46
CA MET A 249 24.70 -31.52 1.82
C MET A 249 25.12 -31.73 0.34
N ILE A 250 25.24 -30.65 -0.43
CA ILE A 250 25.68 -30.72 -1.84
C ILE A 250 27.09 -31.33 -1.93
N PHE A 251 27.98 -30.98 -1.01
CA PHE A 251 29.33 -31.51 -0.99
C PHE A 251 29.36 -32.99 -0.60
N GLU A 252 28.56 -33.40 0.38
CA GLU A 252 28.49 -34.78 0.85
C GLU A 252 27.95 -35.73 -0.24
N ASP A 253 26.86 -35.35 -0.90
CA ASP A 253 26.25 -36.08 -2.01
C ASP A 253 27.22 -36.18 -3.20
N THR A 254 27.84 -35.09 -3.58
CA THR A 254 28.81 -35.06 -4.69
C THR A 254 30.06 -35.84 -4.36
N GLY A 255 30.54 -35.77 -3.11
CA GLY A 255 31.68 -36.52 -2.62
C GLY A 255 31.43 -38.02 -2.63
N THR A 256 30.28 -38.47 -2.12
CA THR A 256 29.87 -39.87 -2.11
C THR A 256 29.70 -40.43 -3.53
N ALA A 257 29.12 -39.63 -4.44
CA ALA A 257 28.99 -39.99 -5.85
C ALA A 257 30.35 -40.09 -6.55
N THR A 258 31.28 -39.18 -6.24
CA THR A 258 32.66 -39.22 -6.76
C THR A 258 33.42 -40.47 -6.29
N ARG A 259 33.35 -40.83 -5.02
CA ARG A 259 33.99 -42.07 -4.47
C ARG A 259 33.57 -43.34 -5.21
N LYS A 260 32.33 -43.39 -5.65
CA LYS A 260 31.74 -44.52 -6.40
C LYS A 260 31.95 -44.44 -7.92
N SER A 261 32.72 -43.48 -8.42
CA SER A 261 32.97 -43.32 -9.85
C SER A 261 34.16 -44.18 -10.33
N THR A 262 34.18 -44.44 -11.64
CA THR A 262 35.24 -45.21 -12.30
C THR A 262 36.39 -44.30 -12.71
N VAL A 263 36.09 -43.06 -13.13
CA VAL A 263 37.05 -42.05 -13.56
C VAL A 263 36.49 -40.66 -13.31
N LEU A 264 37.38 -39.70 -13.04
CA LEU A 264 37.05 -38.28 -12.98
C LEU A 264 37.66 -37.56 -14.16
N VAL A 265 36.83 -36.95 -15.02
CA VAL A 265 37.27 -36.08 -16.15
C VAL A 265 37.24 -34.65 -15.68
N THR A 266 38.32 -33.90 -15.90
CA THR A 266 38.46 -32.56 -15.30
C THR A 266 38.93 -31.53 -16.33
N ASN A 267 38.45 -30.28 -16.10
CA ASN A 267 39.15 -29.08 -16.46
C ASN A 267 39.68 -28.48 -15.15
N PRO A 268 41.02 -28.47 -14.91
CA PRO A 268 41.65 -28.38 -13.60
C PRO A 268 41.11 -27.32 -12.63
N THR A 269 40.65 -26.20 -13.13
CA THR A 269 40.16 -25.08 -12.27
C THR A 269 38.67 -24.80 -12.39
N HIS A 270 38.00 -25.42 -13.36
CA HIS A 270 36.64 -25.01 -13.71
C HIS A 270 35.58 -26.09 -13.55
N TYR A 271 35.82 -27.31 -14.08
CA TYR A 271 34.82 -28.36 -14.14
C TYR A 271 35.39 -29.71 -13.78
N ALA A 272 34.58 -30.53 -13.13
CA ALA A 272 34.84 -31.92 -12.91
C ALA A 272 33.59 -32.78 -13.16
N ALA A 273 33.73 -33.90 -13.82
CA ALA A 273 32.67 -34.81 -14.17
C ALA A 273 33.08 -36.25 -13.77
N ALA A 274 32.35 -36.86 -12.84
CA ALA A 274 32.60 -38.21 -12.36
C ALA A 274 31.77 -39.21 -13.15
N ILE A 275 32.46 -40.11 -13.87
CA ILE A 275 31.83 -41.12 -14.73
C ILE A 275 31.89 -42.48 -14.04
N TYR A 276 30.77 -43.18 -14.07
CA TYR A 276 30.69 -44.57 -13.61
C TYR A 276 30.39 -45.51 -14.76
N TYR A 277 31.15 -46.57 -14.86
CA TYR A 277 30.94 -47.67 -15.77
C TYR A 277 31.48 -48.98 -15.19
N GLU A 278 30.64 -50.03 -15.11
CA GLU A 278 31.02 -51.37 -14.69
C GLU A 278 30.47 -52.39 -15.68
N ARG A 279 31.39 -53.18 -16.27
CA ARG A 279 31.01 -54.16 -17.28
C ARG A 279 30.12 -55.24 -16.65
N GLY A 280 28.97 -55.50 -17.27
CA GLY A 280 28.00 -56.50 -16.79
C GLY A 280 26.95 -55.93 -15.80
N LYS A 281 27.16 -54.72 -15.28
CA LYS A 281 26.19 -54.05 -14.41
C LYS A 281 25.54 -52.82 -15.09
N THR A 282 26.31 -52.05 -15.85
CA THR A 282 25.77 -50.86 -16.56
C THR A 282 25.88 -51.08 -18.07
N PRO A 283 24.79 -50.89 -18.83
CA PRO A 283 24.83 -51.06 -20.29
C PRO A 283 25.67 -49.97 -20.97
N LEU A 284 25.66 -48.76 -20.43
CA LEU A 284 26.39 -47.59 -20.90
C LEU A 284 27.00 -46.79 -19.74
N PRO A 285 28.06 -45.99 -19.97
CA PRO A 285 28.60 -45.07 -18.96
C PRO A 285 27.57 -44.04 -18.54
N ILE A 286 27.54 -43.69 -17.26
CA ILE A 286 26.65 -42.65 -16.69
C ILE A 286 27.44 -41.59 -15.99
N LEU A 287 26.94 -40.35 -16.04
CA LEU A 287 27.46 -39.21 -15.29
C LEU A 287 26.94 -39.27 -13.84
N ARG A 288 27.81 -39.61 -12.88
CA ARG A 288 27.40 -39.85 -11.48
C ARG A 288 27.43 -38.57 -10.64
N ALA A 289 28.37 -37.66 -10.92
CA ALA A 289 28.45 -36.35 -10.30
C ALA A 289 29.09 -35.35 -11.26
N LYS A 290 28.75 -34.11 -11.10
CA LYS A 290 29.37 -32.98 -11.78
C LYS A 290 29.56 -31.81 -10.84
N GLY A 291 30.64 -31.04 -11.00
CA GLY A 291 30.94 -29.91 -10.16
C GLY A 291 31.65 -28.80 -10.91
N THR A 292 31.53 -27.58 -10.41
CA THR A 292 32.25 -26.42 -10.93
C THR A 292 32.96 -25.68 -9.80
N GLY A 293 34.07 -25.00 -10.13
CA GLY A 293 34.86 -24.20 -9.19
C GLY A 293 35.26 -24.98 -7.93
N PHE A 294 34.85 -24.54 -6.75
CA PHE A 294 35.22 -25.16 -5.50
C PHE A 294 34.75 -26.64 -5.36
N VAL A 295 33.56 -26.96 -5.92
CA VAL A 295 33.03 -28.34 -5.94
C VAL A 295 33.94 -29.22 -6.81
N ALA A 296 34.35 -28.74 -7.97
CA ALA A 296 35.27 -29.48 -8.85
C ALA A 296 36.62 -29.77 -8.16
N LEU A 297 37.21 -28.79 -7.47
CA LEU A 297 38.44 -28.96 -6.72
C LEU A 297 38.28 -30.01 -5.60
N LYS A 298 37.17 -30.00 -4.90
CA LYS A 298 36.85 -31.00 -3.86
C LYS A 298 36.70 -32.42 -4.46
N MET A 299 36.02 -32.54 -5.61
CA MET A 299 35.93 -33.80 -6.34
C MET A 299 37.30 -34.34 -6.74
N ILE A 300 38.21 -33.46 -7.18
CA ILE A 300 39.59 -33.82 -7.52
C ILE A 300 40.36 -34.31 -6.28
N SER A 301 40.21 -33.63 -5.13
CA SER A 301 40.86 -34.09 -3.88
C SER A 301 40.36 -35.47 -3.45
N ILE A 302 39.05 -35.69 -3.48
CA ILE A 302 38.43 -36.98 -3.15
C ILE A 302 38.87 -38.05 -4.14
N ALA A 303 38.93 -37.75 -5.43
CA ALA A 303 39.37 -38.71 -6.43
C ALA A 303 40.83 -39.14 -6.19
N ARG A 304 41.72 -38.23 -5.81
CA ARG A 304 43.11 -38.51 -5.45
C ARG A 304 43.23 -39.32 -4.16
N GLU A 305 42.47 -38.98 -3.12
CA GLU A 305 42.42 -39.70 -1.85
C GLU A 305 41.95 -41.14 -2.02
N GLU A 306 40.99 -41.37 -2.90
CA GLU A 306 40.37 -42.70 -3.16
C GLU A 306 41.03 -43.43 -4.35
N ASN A 307 42.18 -42.96 -4.83
CA ASN A 307 42.90 -43.53 -5.99
C ASN A 307 42.01 -43.68 -7.24
N ILE A 308 41.09 -42.74 -7.46
CA ILE A 308 40.29 -42.69 -8.67
C ILE A 308 41.12 -42.03 -9.78
N PRO A 309 41.24 -42.63 -10.96
CA PRO A 309 41.97 -41.98 -12.08
C PRO A 309 41.36 -40.65 -12.42
N VAL A 310 42.21 -39.61 -12.45
CA VAL A 310 41.83 -38.23 -12.86
C VAL A 310 42.43 -38.00 -14.22
N VAL A 311 41.58 -37.70 -15.20
CA VAL A 311 41.99 -37.41 -16.59
C VAL A 311 41.69 -35.96 -16.91
N GLU A 312 42.69 -35.25 -17.32
CA GLU A 312 42.49 -33.87 -17.76
C GLU A 312 42.09 -33.85 -19.27
N ASN A 313 40.83 -33.47 -19.49
CA ASN A 313 40.31 -33.23 -20.86
C ASN A 313 39.31 -32.09 -20.83
N VAL A 314 39.80 -30.90 -21.18
CA VAL A 314 39.02 -29.66 -21.06
C VAL A 314 37.75 -29.68 -21.90
N PRO A 315 37.80 -30.00 -23.22
CA PRO A 315 36.59 -30.03 -24.04
C PRO A 315 35.54 -31.04 -23.53
N LEU A 316 35.96 -32.24 -23.14
CA LEU A 316 35.08 -33.28 -22.67
C LEU A 316 34.46 -32.94 -21.28
N ALA A 317 35.25 -32.41 -20.36
CA ALA A 317 34.72 -31.95 -19.07
C ALA A 317 33.69 -30.88 -19.19
N GLN A 318 33.86 -29.93 -20.13
CA GLN A 318 32.90 -28.88 -20.41
C GLN A 318 31.61 -29.42 -21.03
N ALA A 319 31.72 -30.32 -22.01
CA ALA A 319 30.56 -30.93 -22.65
C ALA A 319 29.75 -31.75 -21.65
N LEU A 320 30.39 -32.63 -20.87
CA LEU A 320 29.75 -33.45 -19.83
C LEU A 320 29.04 -32.58 -18.78
N TYR A 321 29.63 -31.44 -18.40
CA TYR A 321 29.01 -30.54 -17.40
C TYR A 321 27.80 -29.80 -17.97
N ARG A 322 27.85 -29.29 -19.21
CA ARG A 322 26.81 -28.46 -19.82
C ARG A 322 25.62 -29.25 -20.38
N GLU A 323 25.90 -30.39 -20.98
CA GLU A 323 24.89 -31.15 -21.76
C GLU A 323 24.17 -32.22 -20.95
N LEU A 324 24.78 -32.73 -19.87
CA LEU A 324 24.23 -33.84 -19.11
C LEU A 324 23.83 -33.44 -17.71
N ASN A 325 22.76 -34.04 -17.21
CA ASN A 325 22.42 -34.04 -15.78
C ASN A 325 23.04 -35.20 -15.05
N VAL A 326 23.09 -35.11 -13.70
CA VAL A 326 23.53 -36.19 -12.86
C VAL A 326 22.62 -37.42 -13.06
N LEU A 327 23.20 -38.59 -13.22
CA LEU A 327 22.57 -39.87 -13.55
C LEU A 327 22.16 -40.06 -15.02
N ASP A 328 22.41 -39.08 -15.90
CA ASP A 328 22.19 -39.28 -17.31
C ASP A 328 23.21 -40.26 -17.91
N VAL A 329 22.73 -41.00 -18.90
CA VAL A 329 23.56 -41.88 -19.75
C VAL A 329 24.32 -40.99 -20.75
N ILE A 330 25.59 -41.28 -20.97
CA ILE A 330 26.43 -40.52 -21.89
C ILE A 330 25.95 -40.73 -23.33
N PRO A 331 25.60 -39.64 -24.06
CA PRO A 331 25.07 -39.69 -25.43
C PRO A 331 26.14 -40.15 -26.42
N LYS A 332 25.66 -40.57 -27.60
CA LYS A 332 26.54 -41.13 -28.63
C LYS A 332 27.66 -40.20 -29.07
N GLU A 333 27.43 -38.89 -29.09
CA GLU A 333 28.37 -37.83 -29.47
C GLU A 333 29.61 -37.78 -28.54
N LEU A 334 29.41 -38.08 -27.23
CA LEU A 334 30.45 -38.05 -26.20
C LEU A 334 30.95 -39.46 -25.84
N LEU A 335 30.34 -40.49 -26.40
CA LEU A 335 30.63 -41.87 -26.06
C LEU A 335 32.05 -42.33 -26.51
N GLU A 336 32.51 -41.86 -27.66
CA GLU A 336 33.80 -42.23 -28.20
C GLU A 336 34.94 -41.74 -27.32
N PRO A 337 35.07 -40.45 -26.97
CA PRO A 337 36.15 -39.95 -26.09
C PRO A 337 36.06 -40.56 -24.68
N VAL A 338 34.82 -40.79 -24.17
CA VAL A 338 34.64 -41.43 -22.84
C VAL A 338 35.10 -42.91 -22.89
N THR A 339 34.83 -43.62 -23.97
CA THR A 339 35.25 -45.02 -24.14
C THR A 339 36.76 -45.14 -24.20
N GLU A 340 37.44 -44.20 -24.85
CA GLU A 340 38.89 -44.15 -24.89
C GLU A 340 39.49 -44.01 -23.48
N ILE A 341 38.97 -43.05 -22.70
CA ILE A 341 39.37 -42.85 -21.30
C ILE A 341 39.10 -44.11 -20.47
N LEU A 342 37.94 -44.74 -20.61
CA LEU A 342 37.62 -45.95 -19.85
C LEU A 342 38.49 -47.16 -20.26
N ARG A 343 38.93 -47.26 -21.53
CA ARG A 343 39.91 -48.24 -21.98
C ARG A 343 41.26 -48.02 -21.32
N TRP A 344 41.73 -46.78 -21.31
CA TRP A 344 42.97 -46.39 -20.64
C TRP A 344 42.93 -46.72 -19.13
N VAL A 345 41.82 -46.35 -18.43
CA VAL A 345 41.64 -46.70 -16.99
C VAL A 345 41.77 -48.18 -16.73
N ARG A 346 41.36 -49.04 -17.66
CA ARG A 346 41.47 -50.50 -17.52
C ARG A 346 42.90 -51.04 -17.63
N THR A 347 43.81 -50.28 -18.25
CA THR A 347 45.25 -50.65 -18.32
C THR A 347 46.00 -50.34 -17.04
N LEU A 348 45.38 -49.59 -16.11
CA LEU A 348 45.95 -49.25 -14.85
C LEU A 348 45.84 -50.46 -13.87
N PRO A 349 46.75 -50.58 -12.91
CA PRO A 349 46.65 -51.67 -11.89
C PRO A 349 45.36 -51.55 -11.11
N PRO A 350 44.74 -52.69 -10.71
CA PRO A 350 43.50 -52.67 -9.97
C PRO A 350 43.67 -51.89 -8.67
N ARG A 351 42.61 -51.15 -8.29
CA ARG A 351 42.57 -50.43 -7.01
C ARG A 351 42.82 -51.41 -5.87
N VAL A 352 43.83 -51.17 -5.08
CA VAL A 352 43.99 -51.84 -3.79
C VAL A 352 42.93 -51.27 -2.87
N ALA A 353 41.95 -52.11 -2.46
CA ALA A 353 40.84 -51.76 -1.60
C ALA A 353 41.31 -51.41 -0.19
#